data_e9c230ce9c192a3c517d568274f29419
#
_entry.id   e9c230ce9c192a3c517d568274f29419
#
_cell.length_a   1.000
_cell.length_b   1.000
_cell.length_c   1.000
_cell.angle_alpha   90.00
_cell.angle_beta   90.00
_cell.angle_gamma   90.00
#
_symmetry.space_group_name_H-M   'P 1'
#
loop_
_entity.id
_entity.type
_entity.pdbx_description
1 polymer ?
#
loop_
_entity_poly.entity_id
_entity_poly.type
_entity_poly.pdbx_seq_one_letter_code
_entity_poly.pdbx_strand_id
1 'polypeptide(L)'
;MTQEVTTFSDAFDRLASGLLTTQKSQVGSFKDFVVNIWSHSFDNPEYFNAWHVGQLAEDIEYCLENTLNYCAILPRFHFKSTVLGHAFSVWSLLKSPRDCAVLYLSYSDAMARYHISEINKAIARNYILREWMDNRAPKADFSARYYVNNKPMDVRHGGLFSFKRGMHVNGALIADDILRDPENPLNLGQITKVEDHFLTESMFIPLKGTPVIVMGTPMMPGDLLSKLQEDDRFFCRILPALDPVPGRRVLMPELYDEKWLLQQQEARPKSFASEFLLVPHFATESYFNDVDISKCEDESIRNIPVTHRYRKPEDTFVFAGFDVGKKRHPSHLVIFQREGNKVTQLHQSWLDGWNYSDQIEYLNDVAEKFDIDRGYVDNTRGELEDRGLDFRWHPLSFTLKSKNTMAHIFEEYVHSGNLTLIKDERQKQQILSVNNELKAPDTPMGHGDAFFSIGMALLASHEMGQFGVVHLGNLQGYLDPEDPSELKTEEQQSPVIEDITSDKPQQMDFPGGIQVDYTSTINNGLTMADCPNPNCEEIICKPEFWVPERKLCIFCGHRG
;
A
#
# COMPACT_ATOMS: atom_id res chain seq x y z
N MET A 1 69.99 -19.50 16.43
CA MET A 1 68.78 -18.93 16.99
C MET A 1 68.62 -17.54 16.41
N THR A 2 67.85 -17.45 15.32
CA THR A 2 67.48 -16.19 14.69
C THR A 2 66.25 -15.65 15.42
N GLN A 3 66.41 -14.57 16.20
CA GLN A 3 65.30 -13.81 16.73
C GLN A 3 64.57 -13.14 15.54
N GLU A 4 63.33 -13.53 15.30
CA GLU A 4 62.47 -12.79 14.42
C GLU A 4 62.24 -11.39 15.04
N VAL A 5 62.74 -10.40 14.32
CA VAL A 5 62.43 -8.98 14.61
C VAL A 5 60.98 -8.75 14.20
N THR A 6 60.04 -8.90 15.13
CA THR A 6 58.65 -8.46 14.93
C THR A 6 58.67 -6.94 14.67
N THR A 7 58.25 -6.53 13.51
CA THR A 7 58.16 -5.10 13.19
C THR A 7 57.11 -4.45 14.09
N PHE A 8 57.28 -3.18 14.40
CA PHE A 8 56.31 -2.40 15.20
C PHE A 8 54.91 -2.46 14.57
N SER A 9 54.84 -2.59 13.25
CA SER A 9 53.62 -2.81 12.45
C SER A 9 52.94 -4.13 12.84
N ASP A 10 53.68 -5.24 12.94
CA ASP A 10 53.11 -6.57 13.27
C ASP A 10 52.57 -6.63 14.72
N ALA A 11 53.25 -5.93 15.62
CA ALA A 11 52.81 -5.82 17.02
C ALA A 11 51.52 -4.94 17.12
N PHE A 12 51.46 -3.86 16.34
CA PHE A 12 50.30 -2.99 16.28
C PHE A 12 49.10 -3.70 15.65
N ASP A 13 49.29 -4.47 14.59
CA ASP A 13 48.25 -5.24 13.92
C ASP A 13 47.69 -6.35 14.81
N ARG A 14 48.55 -7.00 15.65
CA ARG A 14 48.10 -7.98 16.65
C ARG A 14 47.32 -7.34 17.78
N LEU A 15 47.74 -6.17 18.29
CA LEU A 15 47.02 -5.40 19.29
C LEU A 15 45.67 -4.90 18.77
N ALA A 16 45.65 -4.37 17.54
CA ALA A 16 44.43 -3.93 16.88
C ALA A 16 43.45 -5.10 16.64
N SER A 17 43.97 -6.28 16.23
CA SER A 17 43.16 -7.49 16.08
C SER A 17 42.63 -8.00 17.42
N GLY A 18 43.41 -7.93 18.49
CA GLY A 18 43.00 -8.30 19.85
C GLY A 18 41.89 -7.37 20.38
N LEU A 19 42.04 -6.06 20.18
CA LEU A 19 41.03 -5.06 20.56
C LEU A 19 39.74 -5.24 19.74
N LEU A 20 39.83 -5.49 18.44
CA LEU A 20 38.69 -5.82 17.57
C LEU A 20 37.97 -7.09 18.02
N THR A 21 38.71 -8.13 18.45
CA THR A 21 38.12 -9.37 18.94
C THR A 21 37.40 -9.14 20.27
N THR A 22 37.96 -8.32 21.14
CA THR A 22 37.37 -7.98 22.45
C THR A 22 36.08 -7.14 22.24
N GLN A 23 36.10 -6.14 21.39
CA GLN A 23 34.92 -5.33 21.08
C GLN A 23 33.82 -6.15 20.40
N LYS A 24 34.18 -7.04 19.47
CA LYS A 24 33.26 -7.94 18.80
C LYS A 24 32.58 -8.91 19.77
N SER A 25 33.28 -9.37 20.80
CA SER A 25 32.71 -10.20 21.88
C SER A 25 31.78 -9.41 22.80
N GLN A 26 32.01 -8.11 22.97
CA GLN A 26 31.17 -7.22 23.78
C GLN A 26 29.85 -6.82 23.09
N VAL A 27 29.82 -6.73 21.77
CA VAL A 27 28.60 -6.39 21.00
C VAL A 27 27.52 -7.49 21.11
N GLY A 28 27.92 -8.75 21.34
CA GLY A 28 26.99 -9.87 21.51
C GLY A 28 26.18 -10.25 20.28
N SER A 29 25.12 -11.00 20.48
CA SER A 29 24.10 -11.30 19.49
C SER A 29 23.32 -10.02 19.11
N PHE A 30 22.55 -10.06 18.05
CA PHE A 30 21.70 -8.90 17.71
C PHE A 30 20.63 -8.66 18.78
N LYS A 31 20.07 -9.74 19.34
CA LYS A 31 19.13 -9.67 20.45
C LYS A 31 19.76 -9.01 21.68
N ASP A 32 20.96 -9.46 22.08
CA ASP A 32 21.68 -8.85 23.21
C ASP A 32 21.99 -7.38 22.98
N PHE A 33 22.38 -7.04 21.75
CA PHE A 33 22.63 -5.66 21.37
C PHE A 33 21.38 -4.78 21.49
N VAL A 34 20.23 -5.24 20.98
CA VAL A 34 18.97 -4.49 21.03
C VAL A 34 18.53 -4.26 22.47
N VAL A 35 18.54 -5.30 23.30
CA VAL A 35 18.03 -5.25 24.68
C VAL A 35 18.98 -4.54 25.63
N ASN A 36 20.28 -4.82 25.54
CA ASN A 36 21.26 -4.39 26.58
C ASN A 36 22.06 -3.15 26.17
N ILE A 37 22.06 -2.77 24.90
CA ILE A 37 22.88 -1.64 24.42
C ILE A 37 21.99 -0.61 23.74
N TRP A 38 21.30 -0.97 22.65
CA TRP A 38 20.51 -0.04 21.86
C TRP A 38 19.37 0.60 22.64
N SER A 39 18.69 -0.17 23.50
CA SER A 39 17.60 0.29 24.36
C SER A 39 17.98 1.51 25.22
N HIS A 40 19.25 1.61 25.66
CA HIS A 40 19.73 2.76 26.43
C HIS A 40 19.80 4.08 25.65
N SER A 41 19.50 4.06 24.39
CA SER A 41 19.34 5.28 23.57
C SER A 41 17.99 5.98 23.78
N PHE A 42 17.07 5.34 24.51
CA PHE A 42 15.66 5.75 24.65
C PHE A 42 15.25 5.92 26.10
N ASP A 43 14.24 6.75 26.34
CA ASP A 43 13.76 7.07 27.69
C ASP A 43 13.05 5.90 28.37
N ASN A 44 12.50 4.95 27.59
CA ASN A 44 11.80 3.76 28.09
C ASN A 44 12.47 2.49 27.53
N PRO A 45 13.65 2.13 28.03
CA PRO A 45 14.40 0.97 27.56
C PRO A 45 13.66 -0.36 27.76
N GLU A 46 12.74 -0.43 28.72
CA GLU A 46 11.91 -1.60 29.00
C GLU A 46 11.03 -2.03 27.84
N TYR A 47 10.64 -1.15 26.92
CA TYR A 47 9.87 -1.49 25.75
C TYR A 47 10.62 -2.40 24.76
N PHE A 48 11.95 -2.40 24.82
CA PHE A 48 12.77 -3.30 24.01
C PHE A 48 12.79 -4.74 24.53
N ASN A 49 12.24 -4.99 25.73
CA ASN A 49 11.98 -6.33 26.24
C ASN A 49 10.65 -6.91 25.74
N ALA A 50 9.87 -6.16 24.95
CA ALA A 50 8.63 -6.67 24.38
C ALA A 50 8.90 -7.93 23.54
N TRP A 51 7.99 -8.90 23.67
CA TRP A 51 8.14 -10.21 23.04
C TRP A 51 8.50 -10.16 21.56
N HIS A 52 7.80 -9.33 20.80
CA HIS A 52 8.01 -9.25 19.34
C HIS A 52 9.38 -8.68 18.98
N VAL A 53 9.94 -7.79 19.80
CA VAL A 53 11.29 -7.25 19.58
C VAL A 53 12.34 -8.37 19.68
N GLY A 54 12.20 -9.24 20.69
CA GLY A 54 13.02 -10.44 20.80
C GLY A 54 12.88 -11.37 19.60
N GLN A 55 11.63 -11.60 19.15
CA GLN A 55 11.35 -12.44 17.97
C GLN A 55 11.98 -11.88 16.70
N LEU A 56 11.86 -10.55 16.46
CA LEU A 56 12.48 -9.91 15.29
C LEU A 56 14.00 -10.05 15.29
N ALA A 57 14.62 -9.95 16.45
CA ALA A 57 16.07 -10.12 16.57
C ALA A 57 16.51 -11.56 16.31
N GLU A 58 15.77 -12.54 16.81
CA GLU A 58 15.99 -13.96 16.55
C GLU A 58 15.80 -14.32 15.08
N ASP A 59 14.78 -13.77 14.44
CA ASP A 59 14.53 -13.97 12.99
C ASP A 59 15.70 -13.44 12.14
N ILE A 60 16.24 -12.26 12.49
CA ILE A 60 17.43 -11.71 11.81
C ILE A 60 18.64 -12.65 11.98
N GLU A 61 18.90 -13.14 13.18
CA GLU A 61 20.01 -14.06 13.43
C GLU A 61 19.84 -15.35 12.63
N TYR A 62 18.64 -15.91 12.63
CA TYR A 62 18.30 -17.06 11.79
C TYR A 62 18.56 -16.79 10.29
N CYS A 63 18.14 -15.63 9.78
CA CYS A 63 18.39 -15.26 8.38
C CYS A 63 19.87 -15.15 8.06
N LEU A 64 20.67 -14.55 8.93
CA LEU A 64 22.11 -14.43 8.76
C LEU A 64 22.81 -15.79 8.73
N GLU A 65 22.42 -16.72 9.60
CA GLU A 65 22.97 -18.08 9.65
C GLU A 65 22.63 -18.90 8.40
N ASN A 66 21.42 -18.69 7.85
CA ASN A 66 20.92 -19.45 6.69
C ASN A 66 21.11 -18.71 5.34
N THR A 67 21.76 -17.56 5.33
CA THR A 67 21.98 -16.74 4.12
C THR A 67 20.65 -16.35 3.43
N LEU A 68 19.62 -16.05 4.22
CA LEU A 68 18.33 -15.58 3.79
C LEU A 68 18.22 -14.06 3.93
N ASN A 69 17.38 -13.46 3.11
CA ASN A 69 16.91 -12.09 3.33
C ASN A 69 15.73 -12.09 4.30
N TYR A 70 15.42 -10.95 4.87
CA TYR A 70 14.35 -10.82 5.84
C TYR A 70 13.26 -9.84 5.36
N CYS A 71 12.01 -10.23 5.48
CA CYS A 71 10.85 -9.37 5.25
C CYS A 71 9.98 -9.30 6.50
N ALA A 72 9.81 -8.11 7.06
CA ALA A 72 9.02 -7.89 8.27
C ALA A 72 7.78 -7.04 7.95
N ILE A 73 6.61 -7.64 8.10
CA ILE A 73 5.31 -7.00 7.92
C ILE A 73 4.74 -6.75 9.32
N LEU A 74 4.83 -5.50 9.79
CA LEU A 74 4.46 -5.10 11.13
C LEU A 74 3.62 -3.83 11.14
N PRO A 75 2.78 -3.65 12.18
CA PRO A 75 1.97 -2.46 12.32
C PRO A 75 2.83 -1.22 12.59
N ARG A 76 2.23 -0.06 12.42
CA ARG A 76 2.83 1.21 12.82
C ARG A 76 3.12 1.23 14.30
N PHE A 77 4.18 1.96 14.68
CA PHE A 77 4.59 2.21 16.08
C PHE A 77 5.01 0.96 16.88
N HIS A 78 5.27 -0.18 16.22
CA HIS A 78 5.71 -1.41 16.86
C HIS A 78 7.21 -1.67 16.63
N PHE A 79 8.03 -0.63 16.64
CA PHE A 79 9.50 -0.67 16.64
C PHE A 79 10.17 -1.27 15.39
N LYS A 80 9.45 -1.53 14.27
CA LYS A 80 10.04 -2.11 13.06
C LYS A 80 11.27 -1.33 12.58
N SER A 81 11.13 -0.02 12.30
CA SER A 81 12.25 0.83 11.85
C SER A 81 13.33 1.00 12.92
N THR A 82 12.94 1.13 14.19
CA THR A 82 13.86 1.34 15.31
C THR A 82 14.75 0.12 15.56
N VAL A 83 14.23 -1.09 15.40
CA VAL A 83 14.97 -2.35 15.62
C VAL A 83 15.63 -2.81 14.32
N LEU A 84 14.84 -3.09 13.28
CA LEU A 84 15.33 -3.71 12.05
C LEU A 84 16.08 -2.71 11.15
N GLY A 85 15.72 -1.44 11.22
CA GLY A 85 16.37 -0.37 10.47
C GLY A 85 17.57 0.21 11.22
N HIS A 86 17.30 0.87 12.33
CA HIS A 86 18.31 1.68 13.03
C HIS A 86 19.28 0.81 13.82
N ALA A 87 18.78 -0.04 14.75
CA ALA A 87 19.65 -0.88 15.59
C ALA A 87 20.47 -1.85 14.74
N PHE A 88 19.86 -2.47 13.72
CA PHE A 88 20.57 -3.40 12.86
C PHE A 88 21.64 -2.72 12.02
N SER A 89 21.39 -1.50 11.52
CA SER A 89 22.43 -0.72 10.85
C SER A 89 23.66 -0.54 11.74
N VAL A 90 23.47 -0.08 12.99
CA VAL A 90 24.57 0.15 13.94
C VAL A 90 25.26 -1.16 14.32
N TRP A 91 24.50 -2.20 14.61
CA TRP A 91 25.05 -3.51 14.95
C TRP A 91 25.90 -4.10 13.81
N SER A 92 25.45 -3.98 12.56
CA SER A 92 26.21 -4.42 11.37
C SER A 92 27.56 -3.72 11.26
N LEU A 93 27.60 -2.40 11.53
CA LEU A 93 28.85 -1.65 11.52
C LEU A 93 29.81 -2.11 12.62
N LEU A 94 29.29 -2.34 13.83
CA LEU A 94 30.09 -2.77 14.99
C LEU A 94 30.61 -4.20 14.85
N LYS A 95 29.86 -5.09 14.22
CA LYS A 95 30.24 -6.48 13.97
C LYS A 95 31.21 -6.65 12.80
N SER A 96 31.33 -5.67 11.92
CA SER A 96 32.16 -5.78 10.73
C SER A 96 33.65 -5.76 11.07
N PRO A 97 34.45 -6.69 10.52
CA PRO A 97 35.90 -6.72 10.75
C PRO A 97 36.68 -5.68 9.92
N ARG A 98 36.05 -5.03 8.96
CA ARG A 98 36.66 -4.08 8.02
C ARG A 98 35.65 -3.01 7.63
N ASP A 99 36.04 -2.12 6.75
CA ASP A 99 35.16 -1.07 6.22
C ASP A 99 33.80 -1.65 5.84
N CYS A 100 32.75 -1.02 6.35
CA CYS A 100 31.38 -1.50 6.22
C CYS A 100 30.48 -0.35 5.78
N ALA A 101 29.59 -0.66 4.84
CA ALA A 101 28.57 0.26 4.38
C ALA A 101 27.19 -0.40 4.41
N VAL A 102 26.25 0.28 5.05
CA VAL A 102 24.82 -0.03 5.04
C VAL A 102 24.13 0.98 4.12
N LEU A 103 23.19 0.53 3.30
CA LEU A 103 22.31 1.43 2.54
C LEU A 103 20.90 1.38 3.14
N TYR A 104 20.41 2.54 3.53
CA TYR A 104 19.07 2.73 4.05
C TYR A 104 18.18 3.38 2.96
N LEU A 105 17.24 2.62 2.44
CA LEU A 105 16.26 3.07 1.45
C LEU A 105 14.91 3.32 2.12
N SER A 106 14.24 4.37 1.68
CA SER A 106 12.83 4.62 1.99
C SER A 106 12.12 5.11 0.73
N TYR A 107 10.80 5.36 0.80
CA TYR A 107 10.04 5.86 -0.34
C TYR A 107 10.60 7.19 -0.89
N SER A 108 11.19 8.02 -0.05
CA SER A 108 11.82 9.28 -0.46
C SER A 108 13.19 9.46 0.18
N ASP A 109 14.04 10.26 -0.46
CA ASP A 109 15.37 10.62 0.08
C ASP A 109 15.24 11.41 1.40
N ALA A 110 14.23 12.27 1.52
CA ALA A 110 13.97 13.02 2.74
C ALA A 110 13.66 12.10 3.93
N MET A 111 12.85 11.07 3.71
CA MET A 111 12.54 10.09 4.75
C MET A 111 13.76 9.24 5.11
N ALA A 112 14.53 8.80 4.12
CA ALA A 112 15.78 8.08 4.39
C ALA A 112 16.77 8.93 5.21
N ARG A 113 16.89 10.23 4.94
CA ARG A 113 17.69 11.17 5.76
C ARG A 113 17.15 11.32 7.18
N TYR A 114 15.84 11.36 7.34
CA TYR A 114 15.21 11.37 8.67
C TYR A 114 15.65 10.14 9.49
N HIS A 115 15.62 8.94 8.91
CA HIS A 115 16.10 7.73 9.60
C HIS A 115 17.59 7.80 9.97
N ILE A 116 18.43 8.35 9.11
CA ILE A 116 19.85 8.60 9.45
C ILE A 116 19.98 9.57 10.64
N SER A 117 19.16 10.62 10.67
CA SER A 117 19.12 11.54 11.80
C SER A 117 18.73 10.83 13.11
N GLU A 118 17.74 9.95 13.06
CA GLU A 118 17.33 9.16 14.25
C GLU A 118 18.44 8.20 14.72
N ILE A 119 19.17 7.56 13.81
CA ILE A 119 20.36 6.75 14.16
C ILE A 119 21.39 7.64 14.86
N ASN A 120 21.68 8.80 14.33
CA ASN A 120 22.64 9.75 14.92
C ASN A 120 22.21 10.20 16.34
N LYS A 121 20.93 10.55 16.52
CA LYS A 121 20.37 10.92 17.82
C LYS A 121 20.48 9.77 18.84
N ALA A 122 20.16 8.54 18.42
CA ALA A 122 20.26 7.36 19.27
C ALA A 122 21.71 7.11 19.71
N ILE A 123 22.69 7.19 18.80
CA ILE A 123 24.12 7.06 19.13
C ILE A 123 24.55 8.19 20.08
N ALA A 124 24.14 9.43 19.83
CA ALA A 124 24.50 10.57 20.66
C ALA A 124 23.96 10.48 22.10
N ARG A 125 22.79 9.87 22.30
CA ARG A 125 22.19 9.65 23.64
C ARG A 125 22.79 8.47 24.38
N ASN A 126 23.39 7.50 23.69
CA ASN A 126 23.90 6.27 24.24
C ASN A 126 25.38 6.39 24.61
N TYR A 127 25.72 6.30 25.90
CA TYR A 127 27.08 6.46 26.35
C TYR A 127 28.00 5.34 25.85
N ILE A 128 27.48 4.09 25.71
CA ILE A 128 28.26 2.94 25.24
C ILE A 128 28.60 3.13 23.76
N LEU A 129 27.61 3.50 22.95
CA LEU A 129 27.79 3.70 21.51
C LEU A 129 28.71 4.89 21.22
N ARG A 130 28.65 5.97 22.02
CA ARG A 130 29.57 7.09 21.90
C ARG A 130 31.01 6.72 22.15
N GLU A 131 31.23 5.77 23.05
CA GLU A 131 32.58 5.23 23.34
C GLU A 131 33.08 4.34 22.19
N TRP A 132 32.18 3.52 21.63
CA TRP A 132 32.53 2.57 20.57
C TRP A 132 32.62 3.17 19.18
N MET A 133 31.87 4.24 18.93
CA MET A 133 31.73 4.88 17.62
C MET A 133 32.14 6.35 17.71
N ASP A 134 33.29 6.70 17.14
CA ASP A 134 33.69 8.10 16.98
C ASP A 134 32.90 8.73 15.84
N ASN A 135 31.89 9.50 16.19
CA ASN A 135 31.08 10.23 15.23
C ASN A 135 31.80 11.53 14.85
N ARG A 136 32.82 11.43 14.01
CA ARG A 136 33.41 12.58 13.31
C ARG A 136 32.57 12.91 12.08
N ALA A 137 31.28 13.17 12.27
CA ALA A 137 30.34 13.35 11.17
C ALA A 137 30.92 14.27 10.09
N PRO A 138 31.25 13.78 8.89
CA PRO A 138 31.48 14.67 7.78
C PRO A 138 30.14 15.32 7.45
N LYS A 139 30.16 16.61 7.16
CA LYS A 139 29.03 17.36 6.62
C LYS A 139 28.70 16.92 5.19
N ALA A 140 28.68 15.62 4.89
CA ALA A 140 28.35 15.12 3.57
C ALA A 140 26.86 14.79 3.55
N ASP A 141 26.13 15.41 2.64
CA ASP A 141 24.67 15.35 2.49
C ASP A 141 24.11 13.94 2.20
N PHE A 142 24.93 12.91 2.07
CA PHE A 142 24.53 11.60 1.55
C PHE A 142 24.83 10.40 2.45
N SER A 143 25.55 10.57 3.54
CA SER A 143 25.87 9.46 4.44
C SER A 143 26.28 9.95 5.83
N ALA A 144 25.92 9.16 6.86
CA ALA A 144 26.56 9.28 8.16
C ALA A 144 27.81 8.40 8.17
N ARG A 145 28.95 8.98 8.46
CA ARG A 145 30.22 8.24 8.59
C ARG A 145 30.64 8.17 10.05
N TYR A 146 30.88 6.98 10.49
CA TYR A 146 31.37 6.67 11.83
C TYR A 146 32.75 6.06 11.72
N TYR A 147 33.48 6.07 12.83
CA TYR A 147 34.76 5.39 12.92
C TYR A 147 34.70 4.38 14.06
N VAL A 148 34.90 3.12 13.73
CA VAL A 148 35.00 2.02 14.67
C VAL A 148 36.42 1.50 14.59
N ASN A 149 37.20 1.64 15.68
CA ASN A 149 38.62 1.31 15.70
C ASN A 149 39.40 1.95 14.53
N ASN A 150 39.19 3.24 14.31
CA ASN A 150 39.76 4.04 13.21
C ASN A 150 39.42 3.58 11.78
N LYS A 151 38.45 2.67 11.60
CA LYS A 151 37.97 2.25 10.28
C LYS A 151 36.70 2.99 9.93
N PRO A 152 36.57 3.51 8.69
CA PRO A 152 35.36 4.20 8.27
C PRO A 152 34.20 3.21 8.09
N MET A 153 33.07 3.57 8.66
CA MET A 153 31.82 2.85 8.58
C MET A 153 30.74 3.81 8.11
N ASP A 154 30.01 3.44 7.05
CA ASP A 154 29.04 4.34 6.41
C ASP A 154 27.62 3.80 6.58
N VAL A 155 26.67 4.66 6.97
CA VAL A 155 25.26 4.46 6.71
C VAL A 155 24.86 5.46 5.62
N ARG A 156 24.55 4.96 4.44
CA ARG A 156 24.14 5.73 3.27
C ARG A 156 22.63 5.72 3.19
N HIS A 157 22.06 6.83 2.73
CA HIS A 157 20.62 6.94 2.53
C HIS A 157 20.30 7.11 1.05
N GLY A 158 19.05 6.80 0.69
CA GLY A 158 18.51 7.08 -0.63
C GLY A 158 17.00 6.90 -0.66
N GLY A 159 16.31 7.72 -1.44
CA GLY A 159 14.98 7.36 -1.91
C GLY A 159 15.12 6.26 -2.96
N LEU A 160 14.14 5.39 -3.05
CA LEU A 160 14.21 4.22 -3.92
C LEU A 160 14.64 4.54 -5.36
N PHE A 161 14.17 5.66 -5.91
CA PHE A 161 14.49 6.10 -7.28
C PHE A 161 15.68 7.06 -7.39
N SER A 162 16.28 7.45 -6.26
CA SER A 162 17.32 8.50 -6.23
C SER A 162 18.74 7.98 -5.95
N PHE A 163 18.91 6.68 -5.69
CA PHE A 163 20.24 6.14 -5.48
C PHE A 163 21.02 6.00 -6.80
N LYS A 164 22.34 6.08 -6.74
CA LYS A 164 23.21 6.04 -7.92
C LYS A 164 23.53 4.59 -8.30
N ARG A 165 23.34 4.25 -9.57
CA ARG A 165 23.84 2.98 -10.14
C ARG A 165 25.34 2.82 -9.88
N GLY A 166 25.78 1.60 -9.60
CA GLY A 166 27.19 1.30 -9.26
C GLY A 166 27.55 1.50 -7.78
N MET A 167 26.58 1.87 -6.94
CA MET A 167 26.77 1.82 -5.49
C MET A 167 26.68 0.36 -5.02
N HIS A 168 27.63 -0.07 -4.21
CA HIS A 168 27.63 -1.38 -3.57
C HIS A 168 27.75 -1.24 -2.06
N VAL A 169 27.14 -2.17 -1.34
CA VAL A 169 27.20 -2.25 0.13
C VAL A 169 27.53 -3.65 0.56
N ASN A 170 28.20 -3.76 1.71
CA ASN A 170 28.68 -5.01 2.31
C ASN A 170 28.23 -5.19 3.76
N GLY A 171 27.46 -4.24 4.32
CA GLY A 171 26.88 -4.32 5.65
C GLY A 171 25.45 -4.83 5.62
N ALA A 172 24.57 -4.06 4.97
CA ALA A 172 23.18 -4.41 4.75
C ALA A 172 22.54 -3.50 3.69
N LEU A 173 21.46 -3.98 3.08
CA LEU A 173 20.45 -3.16 2.42
C LEU A 173 19.20 -3.16 3.30
N ILE A 174 18.80 -1.98 3.76
CA ILE A 174 17.56 -1.77 4.54
C ILE A 174 16.55 -1.07 3.62
N ALA A 175 15.36 -1.62 3.48
CA ALA A 175 14.26 -1.03 2.73
C ALA A 175 13.06 -0.82 3.68
N ASP A 176 12.85 0.42 4.11
CA ASP A 176 11.87 0.79 5.13
C ASP A 176 10.71 1.57 4.51
N ASP A 177 9.51 0.99 4.58
CA ASP A 177 8.25 1.55 4.07
C ASP A 177 8.37 2.11 2.63
N ILE A 178 9.08 1.39 1.73
CA ILE A 178 9.37 1.84 0.37
C ILE A 178 8.14 1.89 -0.54
N LEU A 179 7.06 1.18 -0.20
CA LEU A 179 5.80 1.18 -0.94
C LEU A 179 4.94 2.41 -0.64
N ARG A 180 5.20 3.09 0.47
CA ARG A 180 4.32 4.12 0.96
C ARG A 180 4.78 5.50 0.53
N ASP A 181 4.05 6.10 -0.40
CA ASP A 181 4.11 7.53 -0.69
C ASP A 181 2.92 8.23 0.00
N PRO A 182 3.15 9.05 1.05
CA PRO A 182 2.07 9.77 1.73
C PRO A 182 1.38 10.82 0.84
N GLU A 183 2.05 11.30 -0.21
CA GLU A 183 1.49 12.26 -1.16
C GLU A 183 0.62 11.57 -2.24
N ASN A 184 0.93 10.29 -2.53
CA ASN A 184 0.21 9.48 -3.52
C ASN A 184 0.02 8.04 -3.01
N PRO A 185 -0.68 7.83 -1.90
CA PRO A 185 -0.76 6.53 -1.23
C PRO A 185 -1.38 5.41 -2.07
N LEU A 186 -1.98 5.72 -3.22
CA LEU A 186 -2.88 4.82 -3.94
C LEU A 186 -2.64 4.78 -5.44
N ASN A 187 -1.51 5.29 -5.91
CA ASN A 187 -1.16 5.19 -7.32
C ASN A 187 -0.56 3.79 -7.60
N LEU A 188 -1.42 2.86 -8.03
CA LEU A 188 -1.03 1.49 -8.39
C LEU A 188 0.12 1.44 -9.41
N GLY A 189 0.14 2.36 -10.38
CA GLY A 189 1.25 2.45 -11.33
C GLY A 189 2.58 2.83 -10.68
N GLN A 190 2.57 3.57 -9.57
CA GLN A 190 3.77 3.85 -8.79
C GLN A 190 4.18 2.64 -7.94
N ILE A 191 3.22 1.93 -7.34
CA ILE A 191 3.50 0.71 -6.57
C ILE A 191 4.18 -0.33 -7.45
N THR A 192 3.66 -0.59 -8.65
CA THR A 192 4.29 -1.51 -9.61
C THR A 192 5.69 -1.03 -10.02
N LYS A 193 5.88 0.28 -10.23
CA LYS A 193 7.23 0.82 -10.52
C LYS A 193 8.20 0.65 -9.36
N VAL A 194 7.72 0.81 -8.12
CA VAL A 194 8.51 0.58 -6.90
C VAL A 194 8.95 -0.88 -6.83
N GLU A 195 8.03 -1.80 -7.07
CA GLU A 195 8.32 -3.23 -7.09
C GLU A 195 9.36 -3.59 -8.14
N ASP A 196 9.10 -3.19 -9.39
CA ASP A 196 10.01 -3.47 -10.50
C ASP A 196 11.40 -2.90 -10.22
N HIS A 197 11.47 -1.65 -9.76
CA HIS A 197 12.74 -1.02 -9.45
C HIS A 197 13.47 -1.70 -8.28
N PHE A 198 12.74 -2.09 -7.23
CA PHE A 198 13.34 -2.80 -6.10
C PHE A 198 13.90 -4.15 -6.55
N LEU A 199 13.10 -4.96 -7.25
CA LEU A 199 13.50 -6.31 -7.67
C LEU A 199 14.58 -6.32 -8.76
N THR A 200 14.58 -5.32 -9.67
CA THR A 200 15.50 -5.30 -10.84
C THR A 200 16.73 -4.44 -10.62
N GLU A 201 16.73 -3.50 -9.68
CA GLU A 201 17.85 -2.57 -9.48
C GLU A 201 18.40 -2.65 -8.04
N SER A 202 17.53 -2.50 -7.02
CA SER A 202 17.98 -2.42 -5.62
C SER A 202 18.57 -3.73 -5.12
N MET A 203 18.02 -4.86 -5.53
CA MET A 203 18.51 -6.20 -5.15
C MET A 203 19.92 -6.53 -5.69
N PHE A 204 20.45 -5.75 -6.62
CA PHE A 204 21.83 -5.90 -7.15
C PHE A 204 22.86 -4.99 -6.47
N ILE A 205 22.45 -4.14 -5.51
CA ILE A 205 23.35 -3.28 -4.74
C ILE A 205 24.16 -4.07 -3.69
N PRO A 206 23.55 -5.01 -2.92
CA PRO A 206 24.26 -5.79 -1.93
C PRO A 206 25.30 -6.71 -2.56
N LEU A 207 26.51 -6.73 -1.99
CA LEU A 207 27.51 -7.73 -2.38
C LEU A 207 27.07 -9.12 -1.90
N LYS A 208 27.64 -10.16 -2.50
CA LYS A 208 27.34 -11.56 -2.13
C LYS A 208 27.46 -11.78 -0.62
N GLY A 209 26.40 -12.30 -0.01
CA GLY A 209 26.33 -12.56 1.44
C GLY A 209 25.96 -11.35 2.28
N THR A 210 25.63 -10.21 1.67
CA THR A 210 25.10 -9.04 2.38
C THR A 210 23.59 -9.20 2.55
N PRO A 211 23.04 -9.09 3.78
CA PRO A 211 21.63 -9.26 4.02
C PRO A 211 20.81 -8.11 3.44
N VAL A 212 19.61 -8.43 2.95
CA VAL A 212 18.57 -7.48 2.58
C VAL A 212 17.44 -7.59 3.61
N ILE A 213 17.06 -6.46 4.19
CA ILE A 213 15.96 -6.37 5.15
C ILE A 213 14.91 -5.44 4.57
N VAL A 214 13.72 -5.98 4.33
CA VAL A 214 12.56 -5.23 3.88
C VAL A 214 11.57 -5.15 5.03
N MET A 215 11.03 -3.98 5.28
CA MET A 215 10.00 -3.81 6.30
C MET A 215 8.94 -2.81 5.83
N GLY A 216 7.70 -3.07 6.24
CA GLY A 216 6.60 -2.19 5.86
C GLY A 216 5.24 -2.65 6.36
N THR A 217 4.23 -1.93 5.91
CA THR A 217 2.82 -2.29 6.03
C THR A 217 2.26 -2.54 4.63
N PRO A 218 1.44 -3.58 4.41
CA PRO A 218 0.91 -3.89 3.09
C PRO A 218 -0.02 -2.77 2.62
N MET A 219 0.08 -2.43 1.34
CA MET A 219 -0.72 -1.37 0.73
C MET A 219 -1.89 -1.94 -0.07
N MET A 220 -1.65 -3.05 -0.77
CA MET A 220 -2.64 -3.72 -1.60
C MET A 220 -2.32 -5.21 -1.73
N PRO A 221 -3.33 -6.06 -2.04
CA PRO A 221 -3.07 -7.46 -2.38
C PRO A 221 -2.11 -7.56 -3.57
N GLY A 222 -1.14 -8.47 -3.47
CA GLY A 222 -0.17 -8.69 -4.53
C GLY A 222 0.92 -7.63 -4.66
N ASP A 223 1.07 -6.72 -3.69
CA ASP A 223 2.17 -5.76 -3.63
C ASP A 223 3.54 -6.44 -3.38
N LEU A 224 4.62 -5.65 -3.35
CA LEU A 224 5.96 -6.17 -3.12
C LEU A 224 6.04 -7.05 -1.87
N LEU A 225 5.40 -6.66 -0.75
CA LEU A 225 5.45 -7.45 0.48
C LEU A 225 4.76 -8.80 0.33
N SER A 226 3.67 -8.86 -0.45
CA SER A 226 3.00 -10.12 -0.79
C SER A 226 3.91 -11.01 -1.67
N LYS A 227 4.57 -10.43 -2.68
CA LYS A 227 5.49 -11.15 -3.56
C LYS A 227 6.72 -11.69 -2.82
N LEU A 228 7.25 -10.93 -1.85
CA LEU A 228 8.38 -11.40 -1.04
C LEU A 228 8.01 -12.56 -0.11
N GLN A 229 6.73 -12.74 0.24
CA GLN A 229 6.27 -13.92 0.98
C GLN A 229 6.34 -15.21 0.15
N GLU A 230 6.27 -15.10 -1.17
CA GLU A 230 6.36 -16.22 -2.11
C GLU A 230 7.80 -16.47 -2.62
N ASP A 231 8.75 -15.61 -2.25
CA ASP A 231 10.14 -15.70 -2.68
C ASP A 231 10.99 -16.50 -1.68
N ASP A 232 11.43 -17.68 -2.04
CA ASP A 232 12.25 -18.58 -1.21
C ASP A 232 13.56 -17.95 -0.69
N ARG A 233 13.98 -16.82 -1.25
CA ARG A 233 15.16 -16.09 -0.79
C ARG A 233 14.87 -15.24 0.45
N PHE A 234 13.59 -15.08 0.83
CA PHE A 234 13.16 -14.28 1.95
C PHE A 234 12.50 -15.11 3.04
N PHE A 235 12.89 -14.87 4.27
CA PHE A 235 12.12 -15.29 5.43
C PHE A 235 11.17 -14.16 5.82
N CYS A 236 9.87 -14.42 5.83
CA CYS A 236 8.86 -13.41 6.08
C CYS A 236 8.19 -13.58 7.43
N ARG A 237 8.08 -12.49 8.19
CA ARG A 237 7.38 -12.43 9.47
C ARG A 237 6.23 -11.44 9.40
N ILE A 238 5.02 -11.91 9.73
CA ILE A 238 3.80 -11.09 9.78
C ILE A 238 3.28 -11.13 11.20
N LEU A 239 3.19 -9.96 11.85
CA LEU A 239 2.70 -9.84 13.22
C LEU A 239 1.72 -8.66 13.33
N PRO A 240 0.40 -8.87 13.21
CA PRO A 240 -0.59 -7.81 13.40
C PRO A 240 -0.64 -7.36 14.87
N ALA A 241 -1.18 -6.16 15.11
CA ALA A 241 -1.28 -5.59 16.45
C ALA A 241 -2.26 -6.36 17.37
N LEU A 242 -3.29 -6.98 16.77
CA LEU A 242 -4.23 -7.87 17.45
C LEU A 242 -4.08 -9.29 16.92
N ASP A 243 -4.15 -10.26 17.84
CA ASP A 243 -4.05 -11.70 17.59
C ASP A 243 -2.79 -12.09 16.77
N PRO A 244 -1.59 -11.58 17.15
CA PRO A 244 -0.37 -11.77 16.37
C PRO A 244 0.04 -13.24 16.25
N VAL A 245 -0.23 -14.04 17.27
CA VAL A 245 -0.02 -15.50 17.29
C VAL A 245 -1.05 -16.14 18.22
N PRO A 246 -1.30 -17.46 18.09
CA PRO A 246 -2.23 -18.18 18.97
C PRO A 246 -1.94 -17.93 20.46
N GLY A 247 -2.96 -17.55 21.21
CA GLY A 247 -2.87 -17.29 22.65
C GLY A 247 -2.35 -15.90 23.03
N ARG A 248 -2.03 -15.04 22.10
CA ARG A 248 -1.60 -13.66 22.37
C ARG A 248 -2.55 -12.67 21.72
N ARG A 249 -3.29 -11.92 22.53
CA ARG A 249 -4.30 -10.97 22.05
C ARG A 249 -3.71 -9.68 21.48
N VAL A 250 -2.66 -9.15 22.10
CA VAL A 250 -2.03 -7.87 21.73
C VAL A 250 -0.55 -8.09 21.46
N LEU A 251 -0.02 -7.48 20.39
CA LEU A 251 1.38 -7.61 20.00
C LEU A 251 2.33 -6.96 21.02
N MET A 252 2.01 -5.74 21.45
CA MET A 252 2.83 -4.94 22.36
C MET A 252 1.98 -4.33 23.48
N PRO A 253 1.52 -5.12 24.46
CA PRO A 253 0.67 -4.64 25.56
C PRO A 253 1.38 -3.65 26.48
N GLU A 254 2.71 -3.58 26.45
CA GLU A 254 3.54 -2.64 27.21
C GLU A 254 3.29 -1.18 26.79
N LEU A 255 2.88 -0.96 25.53
CA LEU A 255 2.62 0.36 24.97
C LEU A 255 1.16 0.57 24.58
N TYR A 256 0.52 -0.47 24.00
CA TYR A 256 -0.85 -0.42 23.51
C TYR A 256 -1.69 -1.49 24.18
N ASP A 257 -2.66 -1.09 25.01
CA ASP A 257 -3.62 -2.05 25.56
C ASP A 257 -4.71 -2.41 24.54
N GLU A 258 -5.38 -3.52 24.74
CA GLU A 258 -6.45 -4.01 23.87
C GLU A 258 -7.59 -2.98 23.72
N LYS A 259 -7.94 -2.32 24.81
CA LYS A 259 -9.02 -1.33 24.81
C LYS A 259 -8.71 -0.17 23.87
N TRP A 260 -7.49 0.35 23.89
CA TRP A 260 -7.05 1.42 23.00
C TRP A 260 -7.08 0.95 21.53
N LEU A 261 -6.60 -0.26 21.24
CA LEU A 261 -6.61 -0.81 19.88
C LEU A 261 -8.04 -0.95 19.36
N LEU A 262 -8.97 -1.47 20.16
CA LEU A 262 -10.38 -1.61 19.77
C LEU A 262 -11.05 -0.23 19.56
N GLN A 263 -10.72 0.77 20.35
CA GLN A 263 -11.19 2.14 20.14
C GLN A 263 -10.68 2.73 18.82
N GLN A 264 -9.41 2.47 18.46
CA GLN A 264 -8.88 2.89 17.15
C GLN A 264 -9.57 2.15 16.00
N GLN A 265 -9.87 0.87 16.18
CA GLN A 265 -10.61 0.06 15.21
C GLN A 265 -12.02 0.60 14.97
N GLU A 266 -12.73 0.95 16.04
CA GLU A 266 -14.07 1.53 15.97
C GLU A 266 -14.06 2.91 15.32
N ALA A 267 -13.10 3.77 15.70
CA ALA A 267 -13.01 5.13 15.19
C ALA A 267 -12.61 5.21 13.70
N ARG A 268 -11.72 4.30 13.25
CA ARG A 268 -11.13 4.33 11.90
C ARG A 268 -10.95 2.91 11.35
N PRO A 269 -12.02 2.15 11.10
CA PRO A 269 -11.92 0.71 10.80
C PRO A 269 -11.06 0.41 9.57
N LYS A 270 -11.16 1.19 8.50
CA LYS A 270 -10.38 1.00 7.27
C LYS A 270 -8.88 1.20 7.51
N SER A 271 -8.49 2.35 8.08
CA SER A 271 -7.08 2.63 8.38
C SER A 271 -6.52 1.67 9.43
N PHE A 272 -7.32 1.26 10.41
CA PHE A 272 -6.91 0.29 11.41
C PHE A 272 -6.63 -1.08 10.79
N ALA A 273 -7.46 -1.53 9.87
CA ALA A 273 -7.26 -2.81 9.20
C ALA A 273 -5.92 -2.83 8.43
N SER A 274 -5.57 -1.80 7.65
CA SER A 274 -4.29 -1.78 6.92
C SER A 274 -3.08 -1.53 7.84
N GLU A 275 -3.18 -0.56 8.76
CA GLU A 275 -2.03 -0.10 9.52
C GLU A 275 -1.73 -0.93 10.77
N PHE A 276 -2.77 -1.60 11.33
CA PHE A 276 -2.64 -2.38 12.56
C PHE A 276 -2.95 -3.86 12.37
N LEU A 277 -3.94 -4.24 11.55
CA LEU A 277 -4.23 -5.65 11.28
C LEU A 277 -3.48 -6.19 10.08
N LEU A 278 -2.76 -5.33 9.34
CA LEU A 278 -1.94 -5.70 8.18
C LEU A 278 -2.77 -6.33 7.04
N VAL A 279 -4.07 -6.03 7.01
CA VAL A 279 -4.95 -6.42 5.93
C VAL A 279 -4.86 -5.35 4.85
N PRO A 280 -4.30 -5.65 3.68
CA PRO A 280 -4.17 -4.66 2.63
C PRO A 280 -5.55 -4.18 2.19
N HIS A 281 -5.71 -2.86 2.08
CA HIS A 281 -6.91 -2.26 1.53
C HIS A 281 -6.63 -1.80 0.10
N PHE A 282 -7.57 -2.11 -0.77
CA PHE A 282 -7.78 -1.23 -1.90
C PHE A 282 -8.11 0.16 -1.34
N ALA A 283 -7.55 1.14 -1.98
CA ALA A 283 -7.62 2.54 -1.62
C ALA A 283 -8.94 2.94 -0.97
N THR A 284 -8.88 3.81 0.01
CA THR A 284 -10.02 4.48 0.65
C THR A 284 -10.98 5.16 -0.34
N GLU A 285 -10.69 5.09 -1.63
CA GLU A 285 -11.41 5.68 -2.75
C GLU A 285 -12.01 4.65 -3.71
N SER A 286 -11.87 3.34 -3.47
CA SER A 286 -12.54 2.34 -4.29
C SER A 286 -14.04 2.54 -4.27
N TYR A 287 -14.68 2.41 -5.44
CA TYR A 287 -16.13 2.53 -5.58
C TYR A 287 -16.87 1.50 -4.71
N PHE A 288 -16.38 0.26 -4.71
CA PHE A 288 -16.87 -0.80 -3.84
C PHE A 288 -15.86 -1.14 -2.73
N ASN A 289 -16.36 -1.61 -1.58
CA ASN A 289 -15.51 -2.22 -0.57
C ASN A 289 -15.41 -3.75 -0.77
N ASP A 290 -14.35 -4.35 -0.23
CA ASP A 290 -14.08 -5.78 -0.36
C ASP A 290 -15.20 -6.66 0.21
N VAL A 291 -15.80 -6.24 1.33
CA VAL A 291 -16.85 -7.01 2.02
C VAL A 291 -18.11 -7.14 1.17
N ASP A 292 -18.50 -6.08 0.46
CA ASP A 292 -19.71 -6.09 -0.34
C ASP A 292 -19.53 -6.93 -1.61
N ILE A 293 -18.37 -6.87 -2.25
CA ILE A 293 -18.07 -7.75 -3.39
C ILE A 293 -17.94 -9.21 -2.95
N SER A 294 -17.28 -9.49 -1.83
CA SER A 294 -17.17 -10.85 -1.28
C SER A 294 -18.53 -11.49 -0.97
N LYS A 295 -19.54 -10.70 -0.56
CA LYS A 295 -20.91 -11.19 -0.36
C LYS A 295 -21.59 -11.61 -1.67
N CYS A 296 -21.17 -11.04 -2.79
CA CYS A 296 -21.69 -11.42 -4.10
C CYS A 296 -21.01 -12.67 -4.65
N GLU A 297 -19.83 -13.06 -4.15
CA GLU A 297 -19.10 -14.23 -4.64
C GLU A 297 -19.69 -15.55 -4.14
N ASP A 298 -19.82 -16.54 -5.03
CA ASP A 298 -20.26 -17.89 -4.70
C ASP A 298 -19.27 -18.93 -5.24
N GLU A 299 -18.63 -19.66 -4.32
CA GLU A 299 -17.65 -20.71 -4.65
C GLU A 299 -18.25 -21.92 -5.38
N SER A 300 -19.56 -22.09 -5.30
CA SER A 300 -20.26 -23.22 -5.95
C SER A 300 -20.46 -23.01 -7.44
N ILE A 301 -20.46 -21.74 -7.89
CA ILE A 301 -20.65 -21.39 -9.31
C ILE A 301 -19.36 -21.63 -10.08
N ARG A 302 -19.49 -22.32 -11.20
CA ARG A 302 -18.37 -22.62 -12.10
C ARG A 302 -18.51 -21.83 -13.40
N ASN A 303 -17.39 -21.35 -13.90
CA ASN A 303 -17.30 -20.72 -15.21
C ASN A 303 -17.71 -21.72 -16.29
N ILE A 304 -18.79 -21.45 -17.03
CA ILE A 304 -19.28 -22.32 -18.11
C ILE A 304 -18.37 -22.13 -19.32
N PRO A 305 -17.66 -23.15 -19.82
CA PRO A 305 -16.75 -22.99 -20.94
C PRO A 305 -17.51 -22.74 -22.25
N VAL A 306 -17.00 -21.85 -23.08
CA VAL A 306 -17.57 -21.48 -24.41
C VAL A 306 -17.62 -22.66 -25.40
N THR A 307 -16.93 -23.76 -25.11
CA THR A 307 -16.99 -24.99 -25.91
C THR A 307 -18.36 -25.69 -25.84
N HIS A 308 -19.20 -25.33 -24.89
CA HIS A 308 -20.53 -25.92 -24.71
C HIS A 308 -21.62 -24.91 -25.07
N ARG A 309 -22.69 -25.40 -25.70
CA ARG A 309 -23.89 -24.58 -25.91
C ARG A 309 -24.67 -24.53 -24.59
N TYR A 310 -24.87 -23.34 -24.07
CA TYR A 310 -25.69 -23.11 -22.90
C TYR A 310 -27.18 -23.34 -23.24
N ARG A 311 -27.90 -24.05 -22.39
CA ARG A 311 -29.36 -24.21 -22.52
C ARG A 311 -30.03 -23.24 -21.56
N LYS A 312 -30.51 -22.14 -22.12
CA LYS A 312 -31.22 -21.12 -21.37
C LYS A 312 -32.53 -21.69 -20.84
N PRO A 313 -32.78 -21.63 -19.49
CA PRO A 313 -34.08 -22.03 -18.92
C PRO A 313 -35.21 -21.12 -19.45
N GLU A 314 -36.44 -21.66 -19.43
CA GLU A 314 -37.62 -20.84 -19.71
C GLU A 314 -37.74 -19.70 -18.70
N ASP A 315 -38.30 -18.56 -19.12
CA ASP A 315 -38.48 -17.35 -18.31
C ASP A 315 -37.17 -16.71 -17.78
N THR A 316 -36.02 -17.02 -18.38
CA THR A 316 -34.75 -16.38 -18.08
C THR A 316 -34.20 -15.57 -19.25
N PHE A 317 -33.36 -14.59 -18.95
CA PHE A 317 -32.68 -13.75 -19.94
C PHE A 317 -31.18 -13.80 -19.72
N VAL A 318 -30.43 -13.71 -20.83
CA VAL A 318 -28.97 -13.75 -20.80
C VAL A 318 -28.42 -12.43 -21.33
N PHE A 319 -27.55 -11.81 -20.53
CA PHE A 319 -26.95 -10.52 -20.80
C PHE A 319 -25.42 -10.62 -20.80
N ALA A 320 -24.79 -9.76 -21.57
CA ALA A 320 -23.34 -9.73 -21.64
C ALA A 320 -22.76 -8.31 -21.65
N GLY A 321 -21.53 -8.19 -21.18
CA GLY A 321 -20.74 -6.97 -21.25
C GLY A 321 -19.31 -7.28 -21.66
N PHE A 322 -18.77 -6.48 -22.57
CA PHE A 322 -17.44 -6.66 -23.08
C PHE A 322 -16.66 -5.35 -23.08
N ASP A 323 -15.63 -5.29 -22.25
CA ASP A 323 -14.68 -4.18 -22.21
C ASP A 323 -13.49 -4.47 -23.11
N VAL A 324 -13.26 -3.58 -24.08
CA VAL A 324 -12.24 -3.77 -25.13
C VAL A 324 -10.88 -3.29 -24.66
N GLY A 325 -9.99 -4.22 -24.34
CA GLY A 325 -8.61 -3.93 -24.03
C GLY A 325 -7.78 -3.57 -25.27
N LYS A 326 -6.74 -2.73 -25.07
CA LYS A 326 -5.73 -2.42 -26.08
C LYS A 326 -4.61 -3.45 -26.05
N LYS A 327 -3.70 -3.37 -27.02
CA LYS A 327 -2.49 -4.23 -27.14
C LYS A 327 -1.70 -4.48 -25.84
N ARG A 328 -1.89 -3.68 -24.81
CA ARG A 328 -1.22 -3.81 -23.51
C ARG A 328 -2.16 -4.19 -22.36
N HIS A 329 -3.48 -4.19 -22.59
CA HIS A 329 -4.49 -4.50 -21.59
C HIS A 329 -5.37 -5.63 -22.11
N PRO A 330 -5.76 -6.57 -21.27
CA PRO A 330 -6.68 -7.62 -21.63
C PRO A 330 -8.06 -7.03 -21.94
N SER A 331 -8.81 -7.67 -22.84
CA SER A 331 -10.25 -7.44 -22.91
C SER A 331 -10.94 -8.37 -21.92
N HIS A 332 -12.05 -7.94 -21.35
CA HIS A 332 -12.83 -8.76 -20.43
C HIS A 332 -14.27 -8.92 -20.88
N LEU A 333 -14.70 -10.19 -20.99
CA LEU A 333 -16.07 -10.58 -21.26
C LEU A 333 -16.73 -11.14 -20.00
N VAL A 334 -17.98 -10.75 -19.75
CA VAL A 334 -18.82 -11.36 -18.73
C VAL A 334 -20.20 -11.67 -19.27
N ILE A 335 -20.79 -12.78 -18.83
CA ILE A 335 -22.14 -13.22 -19.20
C ILE A 335 -22.93 -13.51 -17.93
N PHE A 336 -24.13 -12.97 -17.84
CA PHE A 336 -25.06 -13.16 -16.75
C PHE A 336 -26.36 -13.77 -17.23
N GLN A 337 -26.99 -14.59 -16.38
CA GLN A 337 -28.39 -14.96 -16.49
C GLN A 337 -29.20 -14.18 -15.45
N ARG A 338 -30.35 -13.67 -15.86
CA ARG A 338 -31.35 -13.08 -14.96
C ARG A 338 -32.57 -14.01 -14.86
N GLU A 339 -32.96 -14.29 -13.61
CA GLU A 339 -34.20 -14.97 -13.24
C GLU A 339 -34.95 -14.08 -12.25
N GLY A 340 -36.06 -13.49 -12.67
CA GLY A 340 -36.73 -12.46 -11.88
C GLY A 340 -35.84 -11.26 -11.64
N ASN A 341 -35.54 -10.97 -10.36
CA ASN A 341 -34.62 -9.88 -9.97
C ASN A 341 -33.18 -10.36 -9.75
N LYS A 342 -32.95 -11.68 -9.68
CA LYS A 342 -31.63 -12.24 -9.41
C LYS A 342 -30.82 -12.36 -10.69
N VAL A 343 -29.56 -11.91 -10.63
CA VAL A 343 -28.59 -11.96 -11.72
C VAL A 343 -27.41 -12.82 -11.28
N THR A 344 -27.12 -13.88 -12.03
CA THR A 344 -26.07 -14.85 -11.72
C THR A 344 -25.07 -14.92 -12.87
N GLN A 345 -23.79 -14.82 -12.57
CA GLN A 345 -22.73 -14.93 -13.55
C GLN A 345 -22.60 -16.37 -14.07
N LEU A 346 -22.64 -16.51 -15.39
CA LEU A 346 -22.48 -17.80 -16.07
C LEU A 346 -21.07 -18.02 -16.58
N HIS A 347 -20.46 -16.95 -17.09
CA HIS A 347 -19.16 -17.01 -17.74
C HIS A 347 -18.40 -15.71 -17.58
N GLN A 348 -17.07 -15.83 -17.54
CA GLN A 348 -16.13 -14.74 -17.76
C GLN A 348 -14.92 -15.23 -18.54
N SER A 349 -14.30 -14.36 -19.32
CA SER A 349 -13.05 -14.63 -20.01
C SER A 349 -12.19 -13.39 -20.16
N TRP A 350 -10.89 -13.60 -20.09
CA TRP A 350 -9.85 -12.60 -20.31
C TRP A 350 -9.18 -12.87 -21.65
N LEU A 351 -9.22 -11.91 -22.58
CA LEU A 351 -8.62 -12.04 -23.90
C LEU A 351 -7.31 -11.27 -23.94
N ASP A 352 -6.26 -11.87 -23.36
CA ASP A 352 -4.95 -11.26 -23.27
C ASP A 352 -4.22 -11.30 -24.64
N GLY A 353 -3.96 -10.13 -25.22
CA GLY A 353 -3.18 -10.00 -26.46
C GLY A 353 -3.92 -10.37 -27.76
N TRP A 354 -5.23 -10.59 -27.71
CA TRP A 354 -6.02 -10.90 -28.89
C TRP A 354 -6.18 -9.68 -29.82
N ASN A 355 -6.11 -9.92 -31.13
CA ASN A 355 -6.44 -8.88 -32.10
C ASN A 355 -7.97 -8.69 -32.22
N TYR A 356 -8.39 -7.56 -32.76
CA TYR A 356 -9.82 -7.22 -32.82
C TYR A 356 -10.66 -8.20 -33.68
N SER A 357 -10.10 -8.78 -34.74
CA SER A 357 -10.82 -9.74 -35.60
C SER A 357 -11.15 -11.02 -34.84
N ASP A 358 -10.18 -11.54 -34.07
CA ASP A 358 -10.36 -12.75 -33.27
C ASP A 358 -11.35 -12.48 -32.11
N GLN A 359 -11.30 -11.27 -31.52
CA GLN A 359 -12.27 -10.86 -30.50
C GLN A 359 -13.70 -10.83 -31.03
N ILE A 360 -13.92 -10.29 -32.24
CA ILE A 360 -15.24 -10.22 -32.87
C ILE A 360 -15.75 -11.63 -33.20
N GLU A 361 -14.91 -12.50 -33.77
CA GLU A 361 -15.29 -13.88 -34.03
C GLU A 361 -15.70 -14.59 -32.74
N TYR A 362 -14.94 -14.39 -31.67
CA TYR A 362 -15.24 -14.94 -30.35
C TYR A 362 -16.55 -14.39 -29.78
N LEU A 363 -16.80 -13.08 -29.86
CA LEU A 363 -18.04 -12.47 -29.38
C LEU A 363 -19.27 -13.00 -30.13
N ASN A 364 -19.16 -13.20 -31.44
CA ASN A 364 -20.25 -13.75 -32.26
C ASN A 364 -20.53 -15.21 -31.89
N ASP A 365 -19.48 -16.01 -31.70
CA ASP A 365 -19.59 -17.41 -31.25
C ASP A 365 -20.22 -17.51 -29.84
N VAL A 366 -19.81 -16.66 -28.93
CA VAL A 366 -20.38 -16.57 -27.58
C VAL A 366 -21.85 -16.16 -27.61
N ALA A 367 -22.21 -15.18 -28.44
CA ALA A 367 -23.59 -14.72 -28.56
C ALA A 367 -24.53 -15.84 -29.03
N GLU A 368 -24.08 -16.70 -29.94
CA GLU A 368 -24.85 -17.86 -30.40
C GLU A 368 -24.91 -18.98 -29.32
N LYS A 369 -23.77 -19.30 -28.70
CA LYS A 369 -23.66 -20.41 -27.76
C LYS A 369 -24.39 -20.20 -26.44
N PHE A 370 -24.40 -18.98 -25.94
CA PHE A 370 -25.10 -18.62 -24.70
C PHE A 370 -26.53 -18.12 -24.94
N ASP A 371 -26.95 -17.99 -26.21
CA ASP A 371 -28.26 -17.43 -26.60
C ASP A 371 -28.49 -16.08 -25.90
N ILE A 372 -27.52 -15.15 -26.10
CA ILE A 372 -27.54 -13.81 -25.49
C ILE A 372 -28.75 -13.04 -26.01
N ASP A 373 -29.54 -12.46 -25.12
CA ASP A 373 -30.66 -11.59 -25.48
C ASP A 373 -30.17 -10.18 -25.82
N ARG A 374 -29.21 -9.65 -25.03
CA ARG A 374 -28.60 -8.35 -25.26
C ARG A 374 -27.19 -8.28 -24.62
N GLY A 375 -26.23 -7.71 -25.34
CA GLY A 375 -24.89 -7.44 -24.85
C GLY A 375 -24.44 -6.01 -25.19
N TYR A 376 -23.62 -5.42 -24.31
CA TYR A 376 -22.94 -4.16 -24.60
C TYR A 376 -21.43 -4.39 -24.81
N VAL A 377 -20.87 -3.63 -25.74
CA VAL A 377 -19.45 -3.63 -26.07
C VAL A 377 -18.92 -2.21 -25.94
N ASP A 378 -17.79 -2.02 -25.24
CA ASP A 378 -17.09 -0.73 -25.26
C ASP A 378 -16.66 -0.37 -26.68
N ASN A 379 -17.17 0.75 -27.18
CA ASN A 379 -16.83 1.30 -28.48
C ASN A 379 -16.38 2.76 -28.39
N THR A 380 -15.78 3.15 -27.27
CA THR A 380 -15.39 4.54 -26.97
C THR A 380 -14.52 5.17 -28.07
N ARG A 381 -13.86 4.36 -28.87
CA ARG A 381 -12.95 4.80 -29.94
C ARG A 381 -13.30 4.28 -31.32
N GLY A 382 -14.47 3.67 -31.48
CA GLY A 382 -14.88 3.10 -32.77
C GLY A 382 -14.10 1.86 -33.20
N GLU A 383 -13.45 1.13 -32.24
CA GLU A 383 -12.59 -0.01 -32.56
C GLU A 383 -13.34 -1.16 -33.24
N LEU A 384 -14.61 -1.33 -32.89
CA LEU A 384 -15.45 -2.45 -33.34
C LEU A 384 -16.56 -2.05 -34.33
N GLU A 385 -16.66 -0.77 -34.71
CA GLU A 385 -17.63 -0.31 -35.71
C GLU A 385 -17.39 -0.98 -37.06
N ASP A 386 -18.49 -1.35 -37.75
CA ASP A 386 -18.53 -1.93 -39.10
C ASP A 386 -17.71 -3.22 -39.29
N ARG A 387 -17.37 -3.95 -38.24
CA ARG A 387 -16.54 -5.17 -38.31
C ARG A 387 -17.32 -6.48 -38.25
N GLY A 388 -18.66 -6.44 -38.35
CA GLY A 388 -19.46 -7.66 -38.41
C GLY A 388 -19.79 -8.29 -37.06
N LEU A 389 -19.97 -7.49 -36.03
CA LEU A 389 -20.55 -7.93 -34.75
C LEU A 389 -21.99 -8.43 -34.97
N ASP A 390 -22.38 -9.47 -34.27
CA ASP A 390 -23.74 -9.97 -34.21
C ASP A 390 -24.69 -8.89 -33.68
N PHE A 391 -25.93 -8.84 -34.20
CA PHE A 391 -26.94 -7.82 -33.86
C PHE A 391 -27.31 -7.74 -32.37
N ARG A 392 -26.98 -8.74 -31.57
CA ARG A 392 -27.21 -8.79 -30.11
C ARG A 392 -26.22 -7.92 -29.34
N TRP A 393 -25.09 -7.57 -29.96
CA TRP A 393 -24.12 -6.66 -29.39
C TRP A 393 -24.39 -5.22 -29.77
N HIS A 394 -24.49 -4.37 -28.75
CA HIS A 394 -24.73 -2.94 -28.93
C HIS A 394 -23.50 -2.15 -28.55
N PRO A 395 -23.00 -1.26 -29.40
CA PRO A 395 -21.86 -0.41 -29.05
C PRO A 395 -22.25 0.59 -27.95
N LEU A 396 -21.38 0.77 -26.96
CA LEU A 396 -21.54 1.74 -25.87
C LEU A 396 -20.28 2.60 -25.77
N SER A 397 -20.43 3.92 -25.86
CA SER A 397 -19.32 4.84 -25.63
C SER A 397 -19.22 5.24 -24.16
N PHE A 398 -18.01 5.17 -23.60
CA PHE A 398 -17.76 5.56 -22.22
C PHE A 398 -17.66 7.08 -22.08
N THR A 399 -18.75 7.68 -21.67
CA THR A 399 -18.84 9.06 -21.19
C THR A 399 -18.89 9.05 -19.66
N LEU A 400 -18.68 10.19 -19.01
CA LEU A 400 -18.87 10.29 -17.56
C LEU A 400 -20.29 9.88 -17.16
N LYS A 401 -21.28 10.24 -17.97
CA LYS A 401 -22.70 9.91 -17.74
C LYS A 401 -22.94 8.40 -17.83
N SER A 402 -22.49 7.74 -18.91
CA SER A 402 -22.68 6.29 -19.06
C SER A 402 -21.94 5.50 -17.98
N LYS A 403 -20.72 5.92 -17.59
CA LYS A 403 -19.98 5.33 -16.48
C LYS A 403 -20.73 5.46 -15.16
N ASN A 404 -21.26 6.65 -14.82
CA ASN A 404 -22.06 6.85 -13.61
C ASN A 404 -23.32 5.99 -13.61
N THR A 405 -24.01 5.87 -14.75
CA THR A 405 -25.21 5.02 -14.85
C THR A 405 -24.86 3.54 -14.60
N MET A 406 -23.82 3.02 -15.25
CA MET A 406 -23.35 1.65 -15.04
C MET A 406 -22.93 1.39 -13.59
N ALA A 407 -22.17 2.30 -12.99
CA ALA A 407 -21.70 2.18 -11.62
C ALA A 407 -22.87 2.17 -10.62
N HIS A 408 -23.85 3.05 -10.80
CA HIS A 408 -25.04 3.12 -9.94
C HIS A 408 -25.91 1.85 -10.04
N ILE A 409 -26.13 1.34 -11.26
CA ILE A 409 -26.85 0.07 -11.45
C ILE A 409 -26.08 -1.07 -10.80
N PHE A 410 -24.76 -1.13 -10.96
CA PHE A 410 -23.95 -2.15 -10.33
C PHE A 410 -24.05 -2.08 -8.79
N GLU A 411 -24.00 -0.89 -8.22
CA GLU A 411 -24.17 -0.65 -6.80
C GLU A 411 -25.55 -1.13 -6.29
N GLU A 412 -26.62 -0.85 -7.03
CA GLU A 412 -27.97 -1.31 -6.71
C GLU A 412 -28.05 -2.84 -6.64
N TYR A 413 -27.48 -3.56 -7.61
CA TYR A 413 -27.45 -5.01 -7.61
C TYR A 413 -26.62 -5.59 -6.46
N VAL A 414 -25.48 -4.98 -6.13
CA VAL A 414 -24.64 -5.38 -4.99
C VAL A 414 -25.40 -5.20 -3.67
N HIS A 415 -25.97 -4.02 -3.44
CA HIS A 415 -26.65 -3.71 -2.17
C HIS A 415 -27.98 -4.44 -1.99
N SER A 416 -28.69 -4.72 -3.07
CA SER A 416 -29.94 -5.52 -3.00
C SER A 416 -29.71 -7.00 -2.76
N GLY A 417 -28.45 -7.50 -2.87
CA GLY A 417 -28.12 -8.91 -2.76
C GLY A 417 -28.63 -9.74 -3.96
N ASN A 418 -28.95 -9.10 -5.07
CA ASN A 418 -29.47 -9.75 -6.28
C ASN A 418 -28.37 -10.14 -7.28
N LEU A 419 -27.10 -9.88 -6.97
CA LEU A 419 -25.95 -10.23 -7.80
C LEU A 419 -25.21 -11.42 -7.24
N THR A 420 -24.92 -12.41 -8.09
CA THR A 420 -24.03 -13.52 -7.74
C THR A 420 -22.89 -13.62 -8.75
N LEU A 421 -21.66 -13.54 -8.26
CA LEU A 421 -20.43 -13.57 -9.04
C LEU A 421 -19.69 -14.91 -8.88
N ILE A 422 -19.02 -15.34 -9.92
CA ILE A 422 -18.01 -16.40 -9.84
C ILE A 422 -16.86 -15.87 -8.97
N LYS A 423 -16.43 -16.65 -7.98
CA LYS A 423 -15.26 -16.29 -7.18
C LYS A 423 -14.00 -16.37 -8.02
N ASP A 424 -13.42 -15.20 -8.31
CA ASP A 424 -12.20 -15.06 -9.08
C ASP A 424 -11.40 -13.84 -8.59
N GLU A 425 -10.18 -14.06 -8.16
CA GLU A 425 -9.35 -13.03 -7.53
C GLU A 425 -9.00 -11.90 -8.50
N ARG A 426 -8.71 -12.21 -9.78
CA ARG A 426 -8.41 -11.20 -10.80
C ARG A 426 -9.63 -10.32 -11.06
N GLN A 427 -10.82 -10.92 -11.20
CA GLN A 427 -12.09 -10.20 -11.37
C GLN A 427 -12.34 -9.26 -10.19
N LYS A 428 -12.21 -9.78 -8.97
CA LYS A 428 -12.39 -9.02 -7.74
C LYS A 428 -11.43 -7.83 -7.64
N GLN A 429 -10.15 -8.05 -7.91
CA GLN A 429 -9.15 -6.98 -7.90
C GLN A 429 -9.47 -5.88 -8.91
N GLN A 430 -9.92 -6.24 -10.11
CA GLN A 430 -10.31 -5.28 -11.13
C GLN A 430 -11.57 -4.49 -10.74
N ILE A 431 -12.55 -5.10 -10.08
CA ILE A 431 -13.72 -4.41 -9.54
C ILE A 431 -13.29 -3.38 -8.47
N LEU A 432 -12.45 -3.82 -7.53
CA LEU A 432 -12.01 -2.98 -6.41
C LEU A 432 -10.99 -1.91 -6.82
N SER A 433 -10.38 -2.01 -7.99
CA SER A 433 -9.41 -1.02 -8.49
C SER A 433 -10.05 0.29 -8.97
N VAL A 434 -11.35 0.29 -9.25
CA VAL A 434 -12.07 1.47 -9.72
C VAL A 434 -12.41 2.38 -8.54
N ASN A 435 -12.06 3.66 -8.64
CA ASN A 435 -12.31 4.65 -7.60
C ASN A 435 -13.67 5.37 -7.75
N ASN A 436 -14.01 6.23 -6.77
CA ASN A 436 -15.26 7.01 -6.79
C ASN A 436 -15.37 7.99 -7.96
N GLU A 437 -14.26 8.32 -8.65
CA GLU A 437 -14.26 9.10 -9.89
C GLU A 437 -14.45 8.22 -11.14
N LEU A 438 -14.73 6.92 -10.96
CA LEU A 438 -14.83 5.91 -12.01
C LEU A 438 -13.59 5.82 -12.90
N LYS A 439 -12.45 5.98 -12.28
CA LYS A 439 -11.12 5.80 -12.87
C LYS A 439 -10.45 4.58 -12.24
N ALA A 440 -9.76 3.81 -13.04
CA ALA A 440 -8.89 2.74 -12.57
C ALA A 440 -7.44 3.05 -12.94
N PRO A 441 -6.47 2.59 -12.15
CA PRO A 441 -5.06 2.69 -12.52
C PRO A 441 -4.74 1.74 -13.67
N ASP A 442 -3.75 2.14 -14.45
CA ASP A 442 -3.21 1.36 -15.54
C ASP A 442 -2.22 0.31 -14.98
N THR A 443 -2.60 -0.95 -14.97
CA THR A 443 -1.79 -2.04 -14.45
C THR A 443 -1.57 -3.13 -15.50
N PRO A 444 -0.51 -3.96 -15.41
CA PRO A 444 -0.35 -5.12 -16.28
C PRO A 444 -1.51 -6.12 -16.22
N MET A 445 -2.29 -6.11 -15.13
CA MET A 445 -3.44 -7.00 -14.93
C MET A 445 -4.74 -6.44 -15.50
N GLY A 446 -4.77 -5.18 -15.94
CA GLY A 446 -5.94 -4.50 -16.51
C GLY A 446 -6.14 -3.10 -15.96
N HIS A 447 -7.26 -2.48 -16.35
CA HIS A 447 -7.60 -1.09 -16.09
C HIS A 447 -9.05 -0.93 -15.57
N GLY A 448 -9.46 -1.82 -14.65
CA GLY A 448 -10.85 -1.88 -14.16
C GLY A 448 -11.80 -2.55 -15.16
N ASP A 449 -11.26 -3.34 -16.10
CA ASP A 449 -12.00 -3.95 -17.21
C ASP A 449 -13.16 -4.81 -16.72
N ALA A 450 -12.99 -5.54 -15.60
CA ALA A 450 -14.07 -6.33 -15.02
C ALA A 450 -15.20 -5.46 -14.42
N PHE A 451 -14.89 -4.31 -13.83
CA PHE A 451 -15.90 -3.39 -13.32
C PHE A 451 -16.81 -2.90 -14.45
N PHE A 452 -16.21 -2.45 -15.56
CA PHE A 452 -16.96 -1.88 -16.66
C PHE A 452 -17.71 -2.94 -17.48
N SER A 453 -17.13 -4.12 -17.71
CA SER A 453 -17.82 -5.21 -18.38
C SER A 453 -19.03 -5.72 -17.58
N ILE A 454 -18.90 -5.87 -16.25
CA ILE A 454 -20.02 -6.21 -15.37
C ILE A 454 -21.08 -5.09 -15.41
N GLY A 455 -20.64 -3.83 -15.28
CA GLY A 455 -21.54 -2.67 -15.38
C GLY A 455 -22.34 -2.63 -16.68
N MET A 456 -21.71 -2.96 -17.82
CA MET A 456 -22.37 -3.06 -19.13
C MET A 456 -23.40 -4.19 -19.18
N ALA A 457 -23.07 -5.37 -18.66
CA ALA A 457 -24.00 -6.50 -18.63
C ALA A 457 -25.21 -6.21 -17.73
N LEU A 458 -24.98 -5.59 -16.57
CA LEU A 458 -26.05 -5.18 -15.64
C LEU A 458 -26.92 -4.06 -16.24
N LEU A 459 -26.33 -3.12 -16.97
CA LEU A 459 -27.07 -2.10 -17.72
C LEU A 459 -28.00 -2.76 -18.75
N ALA A 460 -27.51 -3.73 -19.53
CA ALA A 460 -28.32 -4.48 -20.49
C ALA A 460 -29.49 -5.19 -19.80
N SER A 461 -29.22 -5.80 -18.64
CA SER A 461 -30.24 -6.45 -17.82
C SER A 461 -31.28 -5.46 -17.28
N HIS A 462 -30.84 -4.30 -16.79
CA HIS A 462 -31.70 -3.27 -16.23
C HIS A 462 -32.67 -2.69 -17.28
N GLU A 463 -32.16 -2.36 -18.45
CA GLU A 463 -32.98 -1.84 -19.55
C GLU A 463 -34.06 -2.83 -19.99
N MET A 464 -33.72 -4.11 -20.16
CA MET A 464 -34.70 -5.15 -20.52
C MET A 464 -35.75 -5.40 -19.41
N GLY A 465 -35.43 -5.12 -18.14
CA GLY A 465 -36.38 -5.23 -17.03
C GLY A 465 -37.45 -4.15 -17.02
N GLN A 466 -37.16 -2.98 -17.55
CA GLN A 466 -38.11 -1.86 -17.63
C GLN A 466 -39.13 -2.01 -18.78
N PHE A 467 -38.92 -2.90 -19.72
CA PHE A 467 -39.86 -3.12 -20.84
C PHE A 467 -41.24 -3.68 -20.41
N GLY A 468 -41.37 -4.09 -19.14
CA GLY A 468 -42.67 -4.54 -18.58
C GLY A 468 -43.61 -3.42 -18.14
N VAL A 469 -43.19 -2.24 -17.83
CA VAL A 469 -44.01 -1.16 -17.22
C VAL A 469 -43.46 0.26 -17.42
N VAL A 470 -42.83 0.75 -18.43
CA VAL A 470 -42.74 2.22 -18.62
C VAL A 470 -42.32 2.61 -20.06
N HIS A 471 -42.96 3.63 -20.57
CA HIS A 471 -42.72 4.27 -21.86
C HIS A 471 -41.24 4.56 -22.15
N LEU A 472 -40.77 4.12 -23.34
CA LEU A 472 -39.46 4.37 -23.95
C LEU A 472 -39.08 5.86 -24.12
N GLY A 473 -39.92 6.80 -23.69
CA GLY A 473 -39.71 8.24 -23.91
C GLY A 473 -38.60 8.89 -23.07
N ASN A 474 -38.19 8.28 -21.96
CA ASN A 474 -37.25 8.96 -21.04
C ASN A 474 -35.82 8.44 -21.05
N LEU A 475 -35.54 7.28 -21.64
CA LEU A 475 -34.18 6.72 -21.69
C LEU A 475 -33.39 7.12 -22.94
N GLN A 476 -34.08 7.46 -24.02
CA GLN A 476 -33.44 7.95 -25.24
C GLN A 476 -32.70 9.29 -24.98
N GLY A 477 -33.24 10.14 -24.09
CA GLY A 477 -32.54 11.35 -23.61
C GLY A 477 -31.29 11.10 -22.75
N TYR A 478 -31.07 9.83 -22.33
CA TYR A 478 -29.87 9.46 -21.55
C TYR A 478 -28.71 8.92 -22.42
N LEU A 479 -29.01 8.47 -23.65
CA LEU A 479 -28.03 7.80 -24.50
C LEU A 479 -27.68 8.58 -25.78
N ASP A 480 -28.52 9.54 -26.20
CA ASP A 480 -28.22 10.37 -27.38
C ASP A 480 -27.24 11.51 -26.99
N PRO A 481 -26.13 11.68 -27.72
CA PRO A 481 -25.32 12.87 -27.57
C PRO A 481 -26.15 14.09 -28.00
N GLU A 482 -26.22 15.13 -27.18
CA GLU A 482 -26.81 16.42 -27.55
C GLU A 482 -26.16 16.91 -28.85
N ASP A 483 -27.00 17.20 -29.86
CA ASP A 483 -26.56 17.80 -31.10
C ASP A 483 -25.84 19.15 -30.80
N PRO A 484 -24.58 19.32 -31.21
CA PRO A 484 -23.82 20.53 -30.92
C PRO A 484 -24.42 21.81 -31.52
N SER A 485 -25.50 21.70 -32.32
CA SER A 485 -26.13 22.84 -32.98
C SER A 485 -27.15 23.62 -32.15
N GLU A 486 -27.54 23.14 -30.96
CA GLU A 486 -28.50 23.84 -30.07
C GLU A 486 -27.91 24.65 -28.91
N LEU A 487 -26.60 24.87 -28.89
CA LEU A 487 -25.98 25.85 -27.98
C LEU A 487 -26.24 27.29 -28.49
N LYS A 488 -27.46 27.74 -28.46
CA LYS A 488 -27.82 29.16 -28.47
C LYS A 488 -27.95 29.66 -27.05
N THR A 489 -26.89 30.35 -26.65
CA THR A 489 -26.88 31.51 -25.74
C THR A 489 -28.19 31.78 -25.00
N GLU A 490 -28.32 31.28 -23.78
CA GLU A 490 -29.00 32.00 -22.74
C GLU A 490 -27.94 32.53 -21.76
N GLU A 491 -27.71 33.84 -21.82
CA GLU A 491 -27.05 34.60 -20.77
C GLU A 491 -27.87 34.44 -19.50
N GLN A 492 -27.50 33.48 -18.68
CA GLN A 492 -27.98 33.43 -17.30
C GLN A 492 -27.14 34.37 -16.45
N GLN A 493 -27.81 35.43 -16.03
CA GLN A 493 -27.38 36.39 -15.04
C GLN A 493 -26.81 35.65 -13.83
N SER A 494 -25.55 35.96 -13.52
CA SER A 494 -24.90 35.58 -12.26
C SER A 494 -25.72 36.11 -11.08
N PRO A 495 -26.02 35.34 -10.05
CA PRO A 495 -26.56 35.89 -8.83
C PRO A 495 -25.51 36.77 -8.19
N VAL A 496 -25.89 38.02 -7.92
CA VAL A 496 -25.14 38.99 -7.13
C VAL A 496 -24.91 38.38 -5.75
N ILE A 497 -23.65 38.11 -5.42
CA ILE A 497 -23.24 37.79 -4.04
C ILE A 497 -23.23 39.13 -3.29
N GLU A 498 -24.25 39.38 -2.48
CA GLU A 498 -24.20 40.42 -1.49
C GLU A 498 -23.12 40.11 -0.43
N ASP A 499 -22.22 41.05 -0.25
CA ASP A 499 -21.25 41.07 0.86
C ASP A 499 -21.98 41.02 2.20
N ILE A 500 -21.90 39.88 2.88
CA ILE A 500 -22.20 39.79 4.30
C ILE A 500 -20.90 39.92 5.08
N THR A 501 -20.44 41.14 5.24
CA THR A 501 -19.56 41.54 6.33
C THR A 501 -20.39 41.82 7.55
N SER A 502 -20.26 41.01 8.53
CA SER A 502 -20.50 41.12 9.99
C SER A 502 -21.28 39.91 10.51
N ASP A 503 -20.63 39.05 11.29
CA ASP A 503 -20.93 38.91 12.70
C ASP A 503 -20.16 37.72 13.31
N LYS A 504 -19.49 38.03 14.39
CA LYS A 504 -19.04 37.25 15.56
C LYS A 504 -19.15 35.72 15.52
N PRO A 505 -18.10 34.98 15.94
CA PRO A 505 -18.10 33.54 16.07
C PRO A 505 -19.11 33.11 17.15
N GLN A 506 -20.03 32.24 16.78
CA GLN A 506 -20.92 31.57 17.74
C GLN A 506 -20.09 30.59 18.59
N GLN A 507 -20.10 30.84 19.90
CA GLN A 507 -19.64 29.91 20.91
C GLN A 507 -20.52 28.66 20.89
N MET A 508 -19.90 27.49 20.66
CA MET A 508 -20.50 26.21 21.04
C MET A 508 -20.03 25.85 22.45
N ASP A 509 -20.94 25.87 23.41
CA ASP A 509 -20.70 25.36 24.76
C ASP A 509 -20.68 23.83 24.74
N PHE A 510 -19.54 23.24 25.08
CA PHE A 510 -19.45 21.84 25.44
C PHE A 510 -19.54 21.72 26.98
N PRO A 511 -20.33 20.78 27.52
CA PRO A 511 -20.38 20.57 28.95
C PRO A 511 -19.08 19.94 29.44
N GLY A 512 -18.24 20.73 30.10
CA GLY A 512 -16.96 20.26 30.66
C GLY A 512 -15.86 21.31 30.77
N GLY A 513 -16.10 22.56 30.45
CA GLY A 513 -15.32 23.73 30.91
C GLY A 513 -13.79 23.67 30.66
N ILE A 514 -13.34 23.47 29.42
CA ILE A 514 -11.96 23.77 29.03
C ILE A 514 -12.03 24.77 27.88
N GLN A 515 -11.66 26.03 28.16
CA GLN A 515 -11.43 27.04 27.13
C GLN A 515 -10.13 26.70 26.39
N VAL A 516 -10.24 26.48 25.10
CA VAL A 516 -9.08 26.40 24.19
C VAL A 516 -9.11 27.64 23.32
N ASP A 517 -8.09 28.47 23.47
CA ASP A 517 -7.94 29.72 22.71
C ASP A 517 -7.28 29.43 21.36
N TYR A 518 -8.04 29.63 20.27
CA TYR A 518 -7.57 29.40 18.90
C TYR A 518 -7.18 30.75 18.26
N THR A 519 -6.02 31.26 18.56
CA THR A 519 -5.49 32.42 17.82
C THR A 519 -4.05 32.17 17.36
N SER A 520 -3.91 31.51 16.23
CA SER A 520 -2.83 31.81 15.26
C SER A 520 -3.19 31.21 13.91
N THR A 521 -3.65 32.07 13.01
CA THR A 521 -3.92 31.75 11.62
C THR A 521 -2.59 31.83 10.86
N ILE A 522 -2.11 30.70 10.37
CA ILE A 522 -1.02 30.68 9.38
C ILE A 522 -1.62 30.38 8.01
N ASN A 523 -1.26 31.17 7.03
CA ASN A 523 -1.66 31.05 5.64
C ASN A 523 -1.40 29.62 5.14
N ASN A 524 -2.44 28.85 4.89
CA ASN A 524 -2.62 27.66 4.07
C ASN A 524 -3.61 26.64 4.68
N GLY A 525 -4.56 27.06 5.52
CA GLY A 525 -5.74 26.23 5.85
C GLY A 525 -5.49 25.00 6.74
N LEU A 526 -4.35 24.90 7.44
CA LEU A 526 -4.06 23.83 8.38
C LEU A 526 -3.94 24.39 9.80
N THR A 527 -4.84 23.98 10.69
CA THR A 527 -4.73 24.23 12.14
C THR A 527 -3.69 23.28 12.74
N MET A 528 -2.63 23.85 13.34
CA MET A 528 -1.60 23.10 14.07
C MET A 528 -1.88 23.16 15.57
N ALA A 529 -1.75 22.02 16.27
CA ALA A 529 -1.59 21.99 17.71
C ALA A 529 -0.10 21.80 18.02
N ASP A 530 0.50 22.74 18.73
CA ASP A 530 1.92 22.70 19.08
C ASP A 530 2.19 21.63 20.14
N CYS A 531 3.26 20.85 19.96
CA CYS A 531 3.78 19.99 21.01
C CYS A 531 4.30 20.88 22.15
N PRO A 532 3.93 20.66 23.40
CA PRO A 532 4.39 21.46 24.52
C PRO A 532 5.91 21.32 24.81
N ASN A 533 6.64 20.51 24.06
CA ASN A 533 8.08 20.37 24.17
C ASN A 533 8.77 21.49 23.37
N PRO A 534 9.46 22.45 24.02
CA PRO A 534 10.14 23.56 23.36
C PRO A 534 11.32 23.13 22.45
N ASN A 535 11.76 21.87 22.55
CA ASN A 535 12.81 21.31 21.69
C ASN A 535 12.26 20.49 20.52
N CYS A 536 10.98 20.53 20.27
CA CYS A 536 10.32 19.83 19.18
C CYS A 536 10.19 20.79 17.95
N GLU A 537 11.27 21.46 17.57
CA GLU A 537 11.25 22.56 16.58
C GLU A 537 10.99 22.12 15.13
N GLU A 538 11.06 20.82 14.81
CA GLU A 538 10.97 20.35 13.43
C GLU A 538 9.87 19.32 13.15
N ILE A 539 9.10 18.91 14.16
CA ILE A 539 8.09 17.88 13.98
C ILE A 539 6.72 18.48 14.24
N ILE A 540 5.95 18.63 13.18
CA ILE A 540 4.53 18.96 13.25
C ILE A 540 3.84 17.77 13.92
N CYS A 541 3.61 17.87 15.23
CA CYS A 541 2.74 16.94 15.94
C CYS A 541 1.31 17.17 15.47
N LYS A 542 0.82 16.33 14.57
CA LYS A 542 -0.61 16.31 14.29
C LYS A 542 -1.35 15.89 15.57
N PRO A 543 -2.57 16.40 15.80
CA PRO A 543 -3.39 16.07 17.00
C PRO A 543 -3.52 14.56 17.25
N GLU A 544 -3.44 13.76 16.20
CA GLU A 544 -3.49 12.31 16.24
C GLU A 544 -2.30 11.63 16.94
N PHE A 545 -1.19 12.33 17.16
CA PHE A 545 0.00 11.80 17.84
C PHE A 545 0.06 12.18 19.32
N TRP A 546 -0.81 13.06 19.79
CA TRP A 546 -0.91 13.41 21.19
C TRP A 546 -1.96 12.54 21.88
N VAL A 547 -1.58 11.85 22.95
CA VAL A 547 -2.48 11.07 23.80
C VAL A 547 -2.77 11.88 25.06
N PRO A 548 -3.90 12.62 25.11
CA PRO A 548 -4.19 13.56 26.21
C PRO A 548 -4.28 12.88 27.57
N GLU A 549 -4.78 11.65 27.62
CA GLU A 549 -4.97 10.89 28.85
C GLU A 549 -3.63 10.48 29.50
N ARG A 550 -2.56 10.35 28.72
CA ARG A 550 -1.23 9.99 29.20
C ARG A 550 -0.26 11.16 29.19
N LYS A 551 -0.70 12.33 28.72
CA LYS A 551 0.17 13.51 28.52
C LYS A 551 1.46 13.16 27.78
N LEU A 552 1.37 12.35 26.73
CA LEU A 552 2.49 11.79 26.01
C LEU A 552 2.36 12.09 24.52
N CYS A 553 3.37 12.70 23.94
CA CYS A 553 3.54 12.73 22.49
C CYS A 553 4.18 11.40 22.04
N ILE A 554 3.42 10.57 21.32
CA ILE A 554 3.91 9.26 20.84
C ILE A 554 5.04 9.38 19.81
N PHE A 555 5.27 10.58 19.28
CA PHE A 555 6.32 10.83 18.30
C PHE A 555 7.67 11.16 18.95
N CYS A 556 7.68 12.05 19.94
CA CYS A 556 8.91 12.47 20.61
C CYS A 556 9.05 11.91 22.04
N GLY A 557 8.09 11.16 22.55
CA GLY A 557 8.10 10.62 23.90
C GLY A 557 7.94 11.65 25.01
N HIS A 558 7.66 12.91 24.69
CA HIS A 558 7.51 13.97 25.68
C HIS A 558 6.28 13.71 26.56
N ARG A 559 6.48 13.75 27.90
CA ARG A 559 5.41 13.75 28.89
C ARG A 559 5.18 15.20 29.34
N GLY A 560 3.98 15.70 29.09
CA GLY A 560 3.56 17.03 29.55
C GLY A 560 3.13 17.07 31.00
#